data_fead70a7506c9679af80853a49038116
#
_entry.id   fead70a7506c9679af80853a49038116
#
_cell.length_a   1.000
_cell.length_b   1.000
_cell.length_c   1.000
_cell.angle_alpha   90.00
_cell.angle_beta   90.00
_cell.angle_gamma   90.00
#
_symmetry.space_group_name_H-M   'P 1'
#
loop_
_entity.id
_entity.type
_entity.pdbx_description
1 polymer ?
#
loop_
_entity_poly.entity_id
_entity_poly.type
_entity_poly.pdbx_seq_one_letter_code
_entity_poly.pdbx_strand_id
1 'polypeptide(L)'
;VSSAAPEERRGEGGATAADGARAVVRRRRISVLLVVALLVYLIDLGSKLLVVANLEDRTAPIRVIGDWMTLQVIRNGGAAFGMGEALTVLFTAIATGVIVVIWRIARRLYSLPWAIALGLLLGGAFGNLTDRLFRSPSVFRGHVVDFISVQHFAVFNLADSAIVCGGILVVLLSFRGSNPDGTTHGAPTSEKSDGEGEDGESKA
;
A
#
# COMPACT_ATOMS: atom_id res chain seq x y z
N VAL A 1 -61.31 -28.85 53.97
CA VAL A 1 -60.66 -27.51 53.91
C VAL A 1 -59.24 -27.73 53.42
N SER A 2 -59.05 -27.53 52.14
CA SER A 2 -57.80 -27.72 51.45
C SER A 2 -57.08 -26.37 51.40
N SER A 3 -55.83 -26.32 51.91
CA SER A 3 -55.00 -25.15 51.85
C SER A 3 -53.92 -25.47 50.78
N ALA A 4 -53.99 -24.76 49.68
CA ALA A 4 -52.98 -24.75 48.63
C ALA A 4 -51.97 -23.62 48.89
N ALA A 5 -50.73 -23.97 49.02
CA ALA A 5 -49.59 -23.03 49.05
C ALA A 5 -49.25 -22.54 47.64
N PRO A 6 -48.81 -21.27 47.50
CA PRO A 6 -48.40 -20.75 46.19
C PRO A 6 -46.96 -21.16 45.84
N GLU A 7 -46.76 -21.64 44.62
CA GLU A 7 -45.45 -21.89 44.00
C GLU A 7 -44.69 -20.57 43.76
N GLU A 8 -43.53 -20.47 44.37
CA GLU A 8 -42.50 -19.48 44.06
C GLU A 8 -41.95 -19.69 42.66
N ARG A 9 -42.31 -18.83 41.71
CA ARG A 9 -41.57 -18.69 40.45
C ARG A 9 -40.26 -17.98 40.74
N ARG A 10 -39.20 -18.72 40.85
CA ARG A 10 -37.84 -18.17 40.78
C ARG A 10 -37.60 -17.65 39.37
N GLY A 11 -37.26 -16.38 39.30
CA GLY A 11 -37.01 -15.64 38.08
C GLY A 11 -35.84 -16.17 37.30
N GLU A 12 -36.10 -16.53 36.08
CA GLU A 12 -35.15 -16.55 34.99
C GLU A 12 -34.90 -15.11 34.51
N GLY A 13 -33.86 -14.51 35.01
CA GLY A 13 -33.52 -13.13 34.66
C GLY A 13 -32.07 -12.83 34.93
N GLY A 14 -31.15 -13.47 34.21
CA GLY A 14 -29.75 -13.20 34.47
C GLY A 14 -28.73 -13.71 33.47
N ALA A 15 -29.03 -13.76 32.18
CA ALA A 15 -28.07 -14.20 31.22
C ALA A 15 -28.24 -13.62 29.83
N THR A 16 -28.33 -12.30 29.69
CA THR A 16 -28.35 -11.65 28.37
C THR A 16 -27.60 -10.33 28.30
N ALA A 17 -26.72 -10.04 29.25
CA ALA A 17 -25.97 -8.78 29.26
C ALA A 17 -24.49 -8.88 28.90
N ALA A 18 -23.99 -10.06 28.54
CA ALA A 18 -22.55 -10.26 28.28
C ALA A 18 -22.16 -10.53 26.82
N ASP A 19 -23.10 -10.61 25.89
CA ASP A 19 -22.79 -10.92 24.48
C ASP A 19 -22.87 -9.71 23.55
N GLY A 20 -22.67 -8.53 24.10
CA GLY A 20 -22.37 -7.32 23.35
C GLY A 20 -20.91 -7.25 22.92
N ALA A 21 -20.33 -8.34 22.41
CA ALA A 21 -19.02 -8.29 21.78
C ALA A 21 -19.09 -7.25 20.65
N ARG A 22 -18.51 -6.10 20.90
CA ARG A 22 -18.40 -4.97 19.98
C ARG A 22 -17.86 -5.48 18.67
N ALA A 23 -18.73 -5.72 17.69
CA ALA A 23 -18.35 -5.96 16.31
C ALA A 23 -17.51 -4.77 15.88
N VAL A 24 -16.20 -4.93 15.84
CA VAL A 24 -15.26 -3.91 15.35
C VAL A 24 -15.64 -3.67 13.91
N VAL A 25 -16.32 -2.57 13.62
CA VAL A 25 -16.70 -2.19 12.27
C VAL A 25 -15.40 -1.96 11.49
N ARG A 26 -14.99 -2.96 10.74
CA ARG A 26 -13.82 -2.90 9.87
C ARG A 26 -14.08 -1.91 8.74
N ARG A 27 -13.61 -0.68 8.89
CA ARG A 27 -13.73 0.35 7.85
C ARG A 27 -12.73 0.09 6.73
N ARG A 28 -13.20 0.07 5.49
CA ARG A 28 -12.34 0.01 4.31
C ARG A 28 -11.43 1.23 4.27
N ARG A 29 -10.15 1.01 3.97
CA ARG A 29 -9.12 2.07 3.93
C ARG A 29 -8.79 2.55 2.51
N ILE A 30 -9.68 2.31 1.56
CA ILE A 30 -9.51 2.73 0.16
C ILE A 30 -9.37 4.25 0.04
N SER A 31 -10.13 5.03 0.81
CA SER A 31 -10.01 6.48 0.81
C SER A 31 -8.60 6.96 1.22
N VAL A 32 -8.00 6.32 2.22
CA VAL A 32 -6.62 6.63 2.63
C VAL A 32 -5.64 6.30 1.51
N LEU A 33 -5.76 5.13 0.89
CA LEU A 33 -4.93 4.74 -0.26
C LEU A 33 -5.03 5.78 -1.37
N LEU A 34 -6.25 6.19 -1.75
CA LEU A 34 -6.46 7.16 -2.84
C LEU A 34 -5.93 8.55 -2.49
N VAL A 35 -6.12 9.01 -1.24
CA VAL A 35 -5.58 10.30 -0.79
C VAL A 35 -4.05 10.29 -0.82
N VAL A 36 -3.41 9.24 -0.28
CA VAL A 36 -1.95 9.10 -0.32
C VAL A 36 -1.45 9.05 -1.77
N ALA A 37 -2.08 8.23 -2.61
CA ALA A 37 -1.70 8.13 -4.03
C ALA A 37 -1.84 9.46 -4.76
N LEU A 38 -2.92 10.20 -4.53
CA LEU A 38 -3.15 11.51 -5.14
C LEU A 38 -2.10 12.52 -4.67
N LEU A 39 -1.80 12.57 -3.38
CA LEU A 39 -0.77 13.48 -2.85
C LEU A 39 0.61 13.19 -3.45
N VAL A 40 1.03 11.92 -3.47
CA VAL A 40 2.29 11.50 -4.07
C VAL A 40 2.35 11.87 -5.56
N TYR A 41 1.29 11.58 -6.30
CA TYR A 41 1.18 11.91 -7.71
C TYR A 41 1.29 13.42 -7.97
N LEU A 42 0.56 14.24 -7.20
CA LEU A 42 0.58 15.70 -7.37
C LEU A 42 1.94 16.30 -6.99
N ILE A 43 2.58 15.79 -5.94
CA ILE A 43 3.92 16.21 -5.53
C ILE A 43 4.95 15.85 -6.62
N ASP A 44 4.90 14.62 -7.15
CA ASP A 44 5.78 14.18 -8.22
C ASP A 44 5.57 15.02 -9.50
N LEU A 45 4.33 15.15 -9.96
CA LEU A 45 3.99 15.93 -11.15
C LEU A 45 4.40 17.40 -10.98
N GLY A 46 4.07 18.01 -9.85
CA GLY A 46 4.41 19.39 -9.55
C GLY A 46 5.93 19.62 -9.53
N SER A 47 6.69 18.73 -8.85
CA SER A 47 8.15 18.81 -8.83
C SER A 47 8.77 18.67 -10.21
N LYS A 48 8.30 17.73 -11.03
CA LYS A 48 8.76 17.53 -12.41
C LYS A 48 8.48 18.75 -13.29
N LEU A 49 7.30 19.37 -13.16
CA LEU A 49 6.98 20.59 -13.89
C LEU A 49 7.88 21.76 -13.45
N LEU A 50 8.11 21.91 -12.15
CA LEU A 50 8.98 22.97 -11.62
C LEU A 50 10.43 22.81 -12.07
N VAL A 51 10.98 21.59 -12.03
CA VAL A 51 12.38 21.39 -12.44
C VAL A 51 12.55 21.51 -13.95
N VAL A 52 11.62 21.06 -14.76
CA VAL A 52 11.64 21.28 -16.21
C VAL A 52 11.59 22.78 -16.52
N ALA A 53 10.66 23.53 -15.91
CA ALA A 53 10.52 24.98 -16.18
C ALA A 53 11.75 25.81 -15.75
N ASN A 54 12.53 25.36 -14.77
CA ASN A 54 13.62 26.18 -14.20
C ASN A 54 15.03 25.60 -14.44
N LEU A 55 15.15 24.33 -14.74
CA LEU A 55 16.45 23.66 -14.79
C LEU A 55 16.78 23.01 -16.15
N GLU A 56 15.81 22.84 -17.06
CA GLU A 56 16.06 22.12 -18.33
C GLU A 56 17.10 22.80 -19.20
N ASP A 57 17.07 24.13 -19.27
CA ASP A 57 18.00 24.93 -20.09
C ASP A 57 19.31 25.29 -19.37
N ARG A 58 19.51 24.82 -18.14
CA ARG A 58 20.75 25.11 -17.40
C ARG A 58 21.90 24.21 -17.84
N THR A 59 23.04 24.85 -18.08
CA THR A 59 24.29 24.15 -18.45
C THR A 59 24.98 23.50 -17.24
N ALA A 60 24.67 23.97 -16.02
CA ALA A 60 25.29 23.43 -14.79
C ALA A 60 24.22 23.03 -13.78
N PRO A 61 24.39 21.87 -13.10
CA PRO A 61 23.48 21.40 -12.07
C PRO A 61 23.48 22.34 -10.86
N ILE A 62 22.35 22.39 -10.14
CA ILE A 62 22.26 23.11 -8.87
C ILE A 62 22.81 22.20 -7.78
N ARG A 63 23.80 22.67 -7.04
CA ARG A 63 24.34 21.98 -5.88
C ARG A 63 23.46 22.19 -4.66
N VAL A 64 22.93 21.11 -4.08
CA VAL A 64 22.09 21.16 -2.86
C VAL A 64 22.93 20.85 -1.63
N ILE A 65 23.70 19.77 -1.69
CA ILE A 65 24.64 19.36 -0.63
C ILE A 65 26.00 19.16 -1.26
N GLY A 66 26.71 20.27 -1.50
CA GLY A 66 27.99 20.25 -2.22
C GLY A 66 27.89 19.50 -3.54
N ASP A 67 28.89 18.69 -3.85
CA ASP A 67 28.90 17.82 -5.03
C ASP A 67 28.25 16.45 -4.78
N TRP A 68 27.85 16.16 -3.53
CA TRP A 68 27.25 14.90 -3.16
C TRP A 68 25.80 14.77 -3.66
N MET A 69 25.03 15.88 -3.63
CA MET A 69 23.63 15.91 -4.12
C MET A 69 23.40 17.16 -4.96
N THR A 70 22.98 16.94 -6.21
CA THR A 70 22.70 18.02 -7.17
C THR A 70 21.33 17.83 -7.80
N LEU A 71 20.77 18.94 -8.33
CA LEU A 71 19.55 18.91 -9.13
C LEU A 71 19.91 19.23 -10.58
N GLN A 72 19.47 18.36 -11.49
CA GLN A 72 19.62 18.49 -12.94
C GLN A 72 18.49 17.74 -13.63
N VAL A 73 18.06 18.19 -14.80
CA VAL A 73 17.01 17.51 -15.56
C VAL A 73 17.65 16.44 -16.45
N ILE A 74 17.23 15.18 -16.28
CA ILE A 74 17.56 14.09 -17.17
C ILE A 74 16.28 13.46 -17.70
N ARG A 75 16.20 13.30 -19.03
CA ARG A 75 15.10 12.62 -19.67
C ARG A 75 15.44 11.14 -19.84
N ASN A 76 14.90 10.32 -18.93
CA ASN A 76 15.23 8.90 -18.83
C ASN A 76 14.25 8.05 -19.65
N GLY A 77 14.70 7.60 -20.81
CA GLY A 77 13.98 6.63 -21.65
C GLY A 77 14.32 5.17 -21.34
N GLY A 78 14.92 4.87 -20.17
CA GLY A 78 15.44 3.54 -19.88
C GLY A 78 16.85 3.31 -20.45
N ALA A 79 17.58 4.39 -20.72
CA ALA A 79 18.86 4.39 -21.43
C ALA A 79 20.02 3.75 -20.66
N ALA A 80 19.86 3.38 -19.39
CA ALA A 80 20.92 2.83 -18.55
C ALA A 80 21.61 1.57 -19.16
N PHE A 81 20.97 0.92 -20.13
CA PHE A 81 21.50 -0.31 -20.78
C PHE A 81 21.59 -0.22 -22.31
N GLY A 82 21.49 0.97 -22.92
CA GLY A 82 21.55 1.13 -24.37
C GLY A 82 20.34 0.60 -25.16
N MET A 83 19.32 0.07 -24.46
CA MET A 83 18.11 -0.53 -25.06
C MET A 83 16.89 0.40 -25.04
N GLY A 84 17.11 1.69 -24.82
CA GLY A 84 16.16 2.81 -24.69
C GLY A 84 14.66 2.52 -24.84
N GLU A 85 14.20 2.33 -26.06
CA GLU A 85 12.75 2.18 -26.33
C GLU A 85 12.13 0.89 -25.79
N ALA A 86 12.84 -0.25 -25.88
CA ALA A 86 12.33 -1.54 -25.40
C ALA A 86 12.13 -1.53 -23.87
N LEU A 87 13.06 -0.90 -23.15
CA LEU A 87 12.94 -0.76 -21.70
C LEU A 87 11.82 0.20 -21.29
N THR A 88 11.58 1.27 -22.05
CA THR A 88 10.46 2.18 -21.78
C THR A 88 9.13 1.45 -21.85
N VAL A 89 8.91 0.63 -22.88
CA VAL A 89 7.70 -0.19 -23.03
C VAL A 89 7.60 -1.22 -21.90
N LEU A 90 8.69 -1.87 -21.55
CA LEU A 90 8.73 -2.83 -20.44
C LEU A 90 8.35 -2.15 -19.11
N PHE A 91 8.95 -1.02 -18.79
CA PHE A 91 8.62 -0.29 -17.55
C PHE A 91 7.17 0.24 -17.54
N THR A 92 6.65 0.63 -18.71
CA THR A 92 5.22 1.00 -18.86
C THR A 92 4.32 -0.18 -18.54
N ALA A 93 4.65 -1.37 -19.06
CA ALA A 93 3.90 -2.60 -18.77
C ALA A 93 3.99 -2.99 -17.29
N ILE A 94 5.18 -2.91 -16.69
CA ILE A 94 5.37 -3.17 -15.26
C ILE A 94 4.54 -2.20 -14.40
N ALA A 95 4.61 -0.88 -14.66
CA ALA A 95 3.84 0.10 -13.93
C ALA A 95 2.33 -0.16 -14.03
N THR A 96 1.85 -0.49 -15.22
CA THR A 96 0.45 -0.86 -15.44
C THR A 96 0.07 -2.11 -14.66
N GLY A 97 0.91 -3.15 -14.67
CA GLY A 97 0.72 -4.37 -13.89
C GLY A 97 0.64 -4.10 -12.40
N VAL A 98 1.53 -3.27 -11.85
CA VAL A 98 1.52 -2.85 -10.45
C VAL A 98 0.20 -2.17 -10.09
N ILE A 99 -0.28 -1.25 -10.93
CA ILE A 99 -1.56 -0.55 -10.73
C ILE A 99 -2.72 -1.55 -10.65
N VAL A 100 -2.76 -2.53 -11.56
CA VAL A 100 -3.80 -3.57 -11.59
C VAL A 100 -3.75 -4.43 -10.33
N VAL A 101 -2.55 -4.84 -9.90
CA VAL A 101 -2.38 -5.63 -8.66
C VAL A 101 -2.84 -4.85 -7.43
N ILE A 102 -2.43 -3.59 -7.32
CA ILE A 102 -2.85 -2.71 -6.20
C ILE A 102 -4.38 -2.57 -6.20
N TRP A 103 -4.99 -2.37 -7.34
CA TRP A 103 -6.45 -2.26 -7.44
C TRP A 103 -7.18 -3.55 -6.98
N ARG A 104 -6.62 -4.73 -7.29
CA ARG A 104 -7.16 -6.01 -6.79
C ARG A 104 -7.05 -6.12 -5.27
N ILE A 105 -5.89 -5.76 -4.70
CA ILE A 105 -5.67 -5.79 -3.25
C ILE A 105 -6.58 -4.77 -2.54
N ALA A 106 -6.78 -3.59 -3.13
CA ALA A 106 -7.60 -2.52 -2.56
C ALA A 106 -9.07 -2.94 -2.32
N ARG A 107 -9.58 -3.94 -3.05
CA ARG A 107 -10.94 -4.47 -2.84
C ARG A 107 -11.16 -5.03 -1.44
N ARG A 108 -10.10 -5.52 -0.77
CA ARG A 108 -10.12 -6.09 0.58
C ARG A 108 -9.14 -5.38 1.52
N LEU A 109 -9.00 -4.07 1.39
CA LEU A 109 -8.05 -3.27 2.15
C LEU A 109 -8.70 -2.69 3.40
N TYR A 110 -8.29 -3.20 4.57
CA TYR A 110 -8.77 -2.76 5.88
C TYR A 110 -7.62 -2.28 6.79
N SER A 111 -6.39 -2.65 6.50
CA SER A 111 -5.19 -2.24 7.23
C SER A 111 -4.75 -0.84 6.82
N LEU A 112 -4.58 0.07 7.80
CA LEU A 112 -4.10 1.43 7.56
C LEU A 112 -2.65 1.46 7.06
N PRO A 113 -1.69 0.73 7.67
CA PRO A 113 -0.32 0.70 7.15
C PRO A 113 -0.22 0.20 5.71
N TRP A 114 -1.00 -0.82 5.35
CA TRP A 114 -1.08 -1.32 3.97
C TRP A 114 -1.68 -0.28 3.02
N ALA A 115 -2.68 0.49 3.47
CA ALA A 115 -3.25 1.57 2.65
C ALA A 115 -2.24 2.66 2.33
N ILE A 116 -1.38 3.01 3.28
CA ILE A 116 -0.29 3.97 3.07
C ILE A 116 0.76 3.39 2.12
N ALA A 117 1.23 2.16 2.36
CA ALA A 117 2.23 1.50 1.52
C ALA A 117 1.78 1.38 0.06
N LEU A 118 0.57 0.88 -0.15
CA LEU A 118 -0.01 0.74 -1.48
C LEU A 118 -0.33 2.09 -2.13
N GLY A 119 -0.67 3.11 -1.33
CA GLY A 119 -0.87 4.47 -1.80
C GLY A 119 0.42 5.10 -2.34
N LEU A 120 1.55 4.91 -1.63
CA LEU A 120 2.88 5.35 -2.09
C LEU A 120 3.25 4.68 -3.41
N LEU A 121 3.10 3.36 -3.50
CA LEU A 121 3.36 2.61 -4.73
C LEU A 121 2.48 3.07 -5.88
N LEU A 122 1.18 3.26 -5.64
CA LEU A 122 0.21 3.65 -6.65
C LEU A 122 0.50 5.07 -7.18
N GLY A 123 0.74 6.03 -6.28
CA GLY A 123 1.04 7.42 -6.64
C GLY A 123 2.34 7.53 -7.45
N GLY A 124 3.41 6.85 -7.03
CA GLY A 124 4.67 6.81 -7.75
C GLY A 124 4.54 6.12 -9.12
N ALA A 125 3.81 4.98 -9.19
CA ALA A 125 3.56 4.30 -10.45
C ALA A 125 2.80 5.20 -11.43
N PHE A 126 1.77 5.92 -10.97
CA PHE A 126 1.04 6.87 -11.81
C PHE A 126 1.91 8.06 -12.24
N GLY A 127 2.77 8.59 -11.38
CA GLY A 127 3.70 9.67 -11.72
C GLY A 127 4.60 9.29 -12.90
N ASN A 128 5.29 8.16 -12.78
CA ASN A 128 6.17 7.68 -13.85
C ASN A 128 5.42 7.17 -15.09
N LEU A 129 4.21 6.63 -14.92
CA LEU A 129 3.37 6.22 -16.04
C LEU A 129 2.86 7.44 -16.83
N THR A 130 2.50 8.53 -16.15
CA THR A 130 2.09 9.79 -16.79
C THR A 130 3.18 10.32 -17.70
N ASP A 131 4.44 10.34 -17.26
CA ASP A 131 5.55 10.73 -18.10
C ASP A 131 5.68 9.84 -19.35
N ARG A 132 5.56 8.53 -19.21
CA ARG A 132 5.65 7.58 -20.33
C ARG A 132 4.51 7.69 -21.33
N LEU A 133 3.34 8.11 -20.88
CA LEU A 133 2.17 8.26 -21.73
C LEU A 133 2.12 9.62 -22.45
N PHE A 134 2.55 10.71 -21.79
CA PHE A 134 2.25 12.07 -22.25
C PHE A 134 3.48 12.90 -22.62
N ARG A 135 4.72 12.44 -22.31
CA ARG A 135 5.94 13.14 -22.71
C ARG A 135 6.50 12.62 -24.02
N SER A 136 7.42 13.43 -24.61
CA SER A 136 8.18 13.03 -25.80
C SER A 136 9.02 11.79 -25.56
N PRO A 137 9.31 10.96 -26.62
CA PRO A 137 9.04 11.24 -28.04
C PRO A 137 7.63 10.83 -28.51
N SER A 138 6.95 9.91 -27.85
CA SER A 138 5.59 9.47 -28.25
C SER A 138 4.86 8.77 -27.12
N VAL A 139 3.55 8.54 -27.31
CA VAL A 139 2.71 7.80 -26.36
C VAL A 139 3.29 6.41 -26.10
N PHE A 140 3.34 5.98 -24.85
CA PHE A 140 3.98 4.76 -24.32
C PHE A 140 5.51 4.71 -24.42
N ARG A 141 6.16 5.70 -25.03
CA ARG A 141 7.61 5.82 -25.17
C ARG A 141 8.18 7.10 -24.56
N GLY A 142 7.35 7.85 -23.84
CA GLY A 142 7.75 9.09 -23.18
C GLY A 142 8.86 8.85 -22.15
N HIS A 143 9.79 9.79 -22.08
CA HIS A 143 10.89 9.76 -21.15
C HIS A 143 10.47 10.28 -19.79
N VAL A 144 10.80 9.56 -18.74
CA VAL A 144 10.59 9.99 -17.36
C VAL A 144 11.54 11.14 -17.04
N VAL A 145 11.05 12.15 -16.34
CA VAL A 145 11.88 13.25 -15.85
C VAL A 145 12.48 12.85 -14.51
N ASP A 146 13.81 12.62 -14.50
CA ASP A 146 14.61 12.40 -13.31
C ASP A 146 15.42 13.66 -13.02
N PHE A 147 15.55 14.03 -11.74
CA PHE A 147 16.19 15.31 -11.42
C PHE A 147 17.00 15.34 -10.12
N ILE A 148 16.91 14.31 -9.28
CA ILE A 148 17.70 14.17 -8.05
C ILE A 148 18.91 13.31 -8.36
N SER A 149 20.09 13.93 -8.41
CA SER A 149 21.36 13.26 -8.67
C SER A 149 22.14 13.15 -7.37
N VAL A 150 22.39 11.94 -6.92
CA VAL A 150 23.24 11.64 -5.77
C VAL A 150 24.51 10.97 -6.28
N GLN A 151 25.66 11.37 -5.75
CA GLN A 151 26.97 10.86 -6.17
C GLN A 151 27.01 9.34 -6.09
N HIS A 152 27.52 8.69 -7.15
CA HIS A 152 27.59 7.24 -7.28
C HIS A 152 26.24 6.49 -7.28
N PHE A 153 25.13 7.21 -7.47
CA PHE A 153 23.80 6.62 -7.58
C PHE A 153 23.10 7.08 -8.87
N ALA A 154 22.14 6.30 -9.35
CA ALA A 154 21.34 6.69 -10.49
C ALA A 154 20.52 7.95 -10.18
N VAL A 155 20.31 8.81 -11.19
CA VAL A 155 19.42 9.97 -11.04
C VAL A 155 17.98 9.47 -10.98
N PHE A 156 17.18 10.04 -10.07
CA PHE A 156 15.82 9.61 -9.79
C PHE A 156 14.89 10.80 -9.51
N ASN A 157 13.63 10.50 -9.26
CA ASN A 157 12.58 11.49 -8.98
C ASN A 157 11.79 11.15 -7.71
N LEU A 158 10.76 11.94 -7.38
CA LEU A 158 9.96 11.71 -6.19
C LEU A 158 9.02 10.49 -6.32
N ALA A 159 8.58 10.15 -7.54
CA ALA A 159 7.83 8.92 -7.77
C ALA A 159 8.66 7.67 -7.44
N ASP A 160 9.95 7.64 -7.83
CA ASP A 160 10.85 6.54 -7.52
C ASP A 160 11.06 6.40 -6.01
N SER A 161 11.26 7.55 -5.33
CA SER A 161 11.36 7.59 -3.86
C SER A 161 10.11 7.01 -3.19
N ALA A 162 8.91 7.38 -3.67
CA ALA A 162 7.65 6.86 -3.15
C ALA A 162 7.49 5.35 -3.41
N ILE A 163 7.89 4.87 -4.60
CA ILE A 163 7.88 3.44 -4.94
C ILE A 163 8.81 2.66 -4.01
N VAL A 164 10.02 3.15 -3.79
CA VAL A 164 10.99 2.50 -2.90
C VAL A 164 10.48 2.47 -1.46
N CYS A 165 10.02 3.61 -0.93
CA CYS A 165 9.46 3.68 0.44
C CYS A 165 8.22 2.78 0.60
N GLY A 166 7.32 2.79 -0.38
CA GLY A 166 6.14 1.93 -0.38
C GLY A 166 6.50 0.45 -0.44
N GLY A 167 7.46 0.08 -1.28
CA GLY A 167 7.98 -1.28 -1.37
C GLY A 167 8.62 -1.77 -0.07
N ILE A 168 9.48 -0.95 0.53
CA ILE A 168 10.09 -1.26 1.84
C ILE A 168 8.99 -1.46 2.89
N LEU A 169 7.97 -0.60 2.92
CA LEU A 169 6.88 -0.71 3.88
C LEU A 169 6.06 -1.99 3.67
N VAL A 170 5.77 -2.38 2.42
CA VAL A 170 5.12 -3.66 2.09
C VAL A 170 5.93 -4.83 2.62
N VAL A 171 7.24 -4.85 2.36
CA VAL A 171 8.13 -5.91 2.83
C VAL A 171 8.13 -6.00 4.37
N LEU A 172 8.29 -4.86 5.06
CA LEU A 172 8.27 -4.82 6.53
C LEU A 172 6.93 -5.30 7.12
N LEU A 173 5.80 -4.91 6.52
CA LEU A 173 4.48 -5.37 6.95
C LEU A 173 4.30 -6.87 6.74
N SER A 174 4.79 -7.41 5.62
CA SER A 174 4.77 -8.83 5.32
C SER A 174 5.61 -9.64 6.32
N PHE A 175 6.82 -9.18 6.66
CA PHE A 175 7.65 -9.82 7.69
C PHE A 175 7.02 -9.79 9.08
N ARG A 176 6.19 -8.77 9.38
CA ARG A 176 5.42 -8.72 10.62
C ARG A 176 4.15 -9.59 10.60
N GLY A 177 3.94 -10.37 9.57
CA GLY A 177 2.75 -11.21 9.41
C GLY A 177 1.45 -10.43 9.23
N SER A 178 1.53 -9.13 8.92
CA SER A 178 0.37 -8.28 8.68
C SER A 178 -0.15 -8.44 7.26
N ASN A 179 -1.46 -8.58 7.09
CA ASN A 179 -2.11 -8.67 5.78
C ASN A 179 -2.89 -7.39 5.44
N PRO A 180 -3.13 -7.14 4.13
CA PRO A 180 -3.93 -5.99 3.68
C PRO A 180 -5.36 -5.99 4.23
N ASP A 181 -5.94 -7.16 4.46
CA ASP A 181 -7.28 -7.34 5.03
C ASP A 181 -7.34 -7.08 6.53
N GLY A 182 -6.21 -6.76 7.18
CA GLY A 182 -6.10 -6.49 8.60
C GLY A 182 -6.02 -7.74 9.47
N THR A 183 -5.81 -8.92 8.88
CA THR A 183 -5.46 -10.14 9.62
C THR A 183 -3.96 -10.17 9.91
N THR A 184 -3.57 -10.90 10.96
CA THR A 184 -2.16 -11.19 11.27
C THR A 184 -1.95 -12.70 11.28
N HIS A 185 -0.87 -13.18 10.68
CA HIS A 185 -0.46 -14.58 10.82
C HIS A 185 0.04 -14.77 12.26
N GLY A 186 -0.69 -15.56 13.06
CA GLY A 186 -0.27 -15.84 14.44
C GLY A 186 -1.35 -15.73 15.52
N ALA A 187 -2.59 -15.35 15.19
CA ALA A 187 -3.69 -15.56 16.12
C ALA A 187 -4.02 -17.06 16.14
N PRO A 188 -3.84 -17.78 17.28
CA PRO A 188 -4.25 -19.18 17.35
C PRO A 188 -5.74 -19.26 17.06
N THR A 189 -6.12 -20.07 16.09
CA THR A 189 -7.49 -20.57 15.96
C THR A 189 -7.80 -21.24 17.28
N SER A 190 -8.77 -20.70 18.03
CA SER A 190 -9.35 -21.42 19.16
C SER A 190 -10.02 -22.66 18.59
N GLU A 191 -9.27 -23.76 18.59
CA GLU A 191 -9.85 -25.09 18.44
C GLU A 191 -10.88 -25.23 19.57
N LYS A 192 -12.15 -25.31 19.19
CA LYS A 192 -13.18 -25.86 20.05
C LYS A 192 -12.75 -27.30 20.37
N SER A 193 -12.30 -27.49 21.58
CA SER A 193 -12.23 -28.84 22.16
C SER A 193 -13.68 -29.28 22.41
N ASP A 194 -14.26 -29.92 21.43
CA ASP A 194 -15.46 -30.75 21.68
C ASP A 194 -14.99 -31.91 22.58
N GLY A 195 -15.31 -31.78 23.85
CA GLY A 195 -15.07 -32.83 24.85
C GLY A 195 -15.97 -34.02 24.53
N GLU A 196 -15.36 -35.08 24.03
CA GLU A 196 -15.96 -36.39 24.03
C GLU A 196 -16.13 -36.84 25.52
N GLY A 197 -17.39 -36.86 25.94
CA GLY A 197 -17.77 -37.51 27.18
C GLY A 197 -17.70 -39.02 26.99
N GLU A 198 -16.73 -39.67 27.63
CA GLU A 198 -16.74 -41.12 27.81
C GLU A 198 -17.80 -41.48 28.83
N ASP A 199 -18.91 -42.03 28.36
CA ASP A 199 -19.85 -42.80 29.18
C ASP A 199 -19.21 -44.14 29.55
N GLY A 200 -18.69 -44.22 30.76
CA GLY A 200 -18.21 -45.45 31.37
C GLY A 200 -19.38 -46.32 31.81
N GLU A 201 -19.72 -47.30 31.02
CA GLU A 201 -20.62 -48.38 31.36
C GLU A 201 -19.95 -49.33 32.35
N SER A 202 -20.37 -49.35 33.60
CA SER A 202 -20.00 -50.36 34.59
C SER A 202 -21.05 -51.46 34.64
N LYS A 203 -20.69 -52.65 34.15
CA LYS A 203 -21.37 -53.92 34.45
C LYS A 203 -20.55 -54.71 35.45
N ALA A 204 -21.14 -55.04 36.55
CA ALA A 204 -21.15 -56.37 37.25
C ALA A 204 -21.67 -56.21 38.68
#